data_294b0b9e9716888530e4ea73a4a0c930
#
_entry.id   294b0b9e9716888530e4ea73a4a0c930
#
_cell.length_a   1.000
_cell.length_b   1.000
_cell.length_c   1.000
_cell.angle_alpha   90.00
_cell.angle_beta   90.00
_cell.angle_gamma   90.00
#
_symmetry.space_group_name_H-M   'P 1'
#
loop_
_entity.id
_entity.type
_entity.pdbx_description
1 polymer ?
#
loop_
_entity_poly.entity_id
_entity_poly.type
_entity_poly.pdbx_seq_one_letter_code
_entity_poly.pdbx_strand_id
1 'polypeptide(L)'
;SLKSGENAAGLSLYENRATGIISARSPSGTLTAEGGKNGAGIGGGRAGSGGNITILSGTVNARGGENAAGIGGGYYGNGTAANGIICISGGRVMATGGSFGAGIGGGAELGDGTGRNGQIIIEGNAIVTATGGSHGAGIGGGNDGNGTGMGGKITLDGTANVTANATSGAGIGSGSTNRRIYGTDQSGEVLITGNVTVQARSESGAGIGGGKAMNGVSYGTGKDGHITIN
;
A
#
# COMPACT_ATOMS: atom_id res chain seq x y z
N SER A 1 16.00 -14.64 -2.05
CA SER A 1 16.08 -13.16 -2.05
C SER A 1 16.12 -12.69 -3.50
N LEU A 2 15.32 -11.70 -3.81
CA LEU A 2 15.24 -11.04 -5.12
C LEU A 2 15.66 -9.58 -4.96
N LYS A 3 16.62 -9.13 -5.76
CA LYS A 3 17.07 -7.72 -5.81
C LYS A 3 17.06 -7.26 -7.26
N SER A 4 16.70 -6.00 -7.48
CA SER A 4 16.59 -5.44 -8.82
C SER A 4 17.45 -4.20 -9.05
N GLY A 5 17.61 -3.83 -10.32
CA GLY A 5 18.25 -2.59 -10.72
C GLY A 5 17.37 -1.36 -10.48
N GLU A 6 17.89 -0.17 -10.69
CA GLU A 6 17.38 1.14 -10.26
C GLU A 6 15.89 1.38 -10.52
N ASN A 7 15.39 0.97 -11.67
CA ASN A 7 14.01 1.26 -12.11
C ASN A 7 13.10 0.03 -12.10
N ALA A 8 13.53 -1.09 -11.54
CA ALA A 8 12.79 -2.35 -11.56
C ALA A 8 12.32 -2.76 -10.16
N ALA A 9 11.20 -3.48 -10.09
CA ALA A 9 10.73 -4.11 -8.87
C ALA A 9 11.55 -5.36 -8.53
N GLY A 10 11.67 -5.69 -7.23
CA GLY A 10 12.33 -6.92 -6.78
C GLY A 10 11.62 -8.17 -7.30
N LEU A 11 10.30 -8.22 -7.20
CA LEU A 11 9.42 -9.14 -7.90
C LEU A 11 8.48 -8.29 -8.77
N SER A 12 8.73 -8.28 -10.08
CA SER A 12 7.98 -7.45 -11.02
C SER A 12 6.65 -8.11 -11.39
N LEU A 13 5.57 -7.39 -11.08
CA LEU A 13 4.20 -7.72 -11.44
C LEU A 13 3.58 -6.44 -12.05
N TYR A 14 3.97 -6.15 -13.27
CA TYR A 14 3.65 -4.90 -13.96
C TYR A 14 2.39 -5.05 -14.82
N GLU A 15 1.51 -4.05 -14.73
CA GLU A 15 0.24 -3.92 -15.45
C GLU A 15 -0.89 -4.91 -15.06
N ASN A 16 -2.12 -4.60 -15.51
CA ASN A 16 -3.37 -5.32 -15.23
C ASN A 16 -3.38 -6.81 -15.61
N ARG A 17 -2.38 -7.30 -16.31
CA ARG A 17 -2.30 -8.67 -16.82
C ARG A 17 -1.34 -9.56 -16.03
N ALA A 18 -0.46 -8.96 -15.24
CA ALA A 18 0.44 -9.74 -14.40
C ALA A 18 -0.29 -10.13 -13.10
N THR A 19 -0.40 -11.42 -12.88
CA THR A 19 -0.93 -11.98 -11.63
C THR A 19 0.16 -12.77 -10.94
N GLY A 20 0.45 -12.41 -9.69
CA GLY A 20 1.38 -13.12 -8.83
C GLY A 20 0.66 -13.74 -7.65
N ILE A 21 0.82 -15.05 -7.46
CA ILE A 21 0.33 -15.76 -6.28
C ILE A 21 1.53 -16.20 -5.46
N ILE A 22 1.61 -15.73 -4.21
CA ILE A 22 2.64 -16.12 -3.26
C ILE A 22 2.01 -17.07 -2.25
N SER A 23 2.41 -18.33 -2.33
CA SER A 23 1.95 -19.38 -1.45
C SER A 23 3.11 -20.29 -1.09
N ALA A 24 3.39 -20.40 0.19
CA ALA A 24 4.38 -21.37 0.67
C ALA A 24 3.71 -22.71 0.96
N ARG A 25 4.28 -23.80 0.45
CA ARG A 25 3.84 -25.16 0.82
C ARG A 25 4.16 -25.50 2.28
N SER A 26 5.11 -24.80 2.87
CA SER A 26 5.46 -24.87 4.29
C SER A 26 5.27 -23.52 4.95
N PRO A 27 4.75 -23.43 6.18
CA PRO A 27 4.64 -22.18 6.94
C PRO A 27 5.97 -21.41 7.09
N SER A 28 7.11 -22.10 6.93
CA SER A 28 8.46 -21.54 7.04
C SER A 28 9.02 -20.95 5.73
N GLY A 29 8.30 -21.08 4.62
CA GLY A 29 8.73 -20.49 3.33
C GLY A 29 8.86 -18.98 3.43
N THR A 30 10.03 -18.42 3.04
CA THR A 30 10.30 -16.98 3.10
C THR A 30 10.65 -16.43 1.73
N LEU A 31 9.95 -15.36 1.33
CA LEU A 31 10.28 -14.52 0.19
C LEU A 31 10.82 -13.18 0.70
N THR A 32 12.02 -12.81 0.23
CA THR A 32 12.54 -11.44 0.41
C THR A 32 12.70 -10.80 -0.96
N ALA A 33 12.09 -9.64 -1.16
CA ALA A 33 12.11 -8.88 -2.41
C ALA A 33 12.47 -7.42 -2.14
N GLU A 34 13.53 -6.93 -2.79
CA GLU A 34 14.00 -5.55 -2.67
C GLU A 34 13.96 -4.88 -4.05
N GLY A 35 13.21 -3.80 -4.17
CA GLY A 35 13.16 -2.96 -5.36
C GLY A 35 14.40 -2.08 -5.47
N GLY A 36 14.77 -1.72 -6.70
CA GLY A 36 15.75 -0.67 -6.95
C GLY A 36 15.15 0.71 -6.60
N LYS A 37 15.92 1.78 -6.74
CA LYS A 37 15.57 3.14 -6.29
C LYS A 37 14.13 3.57 -6.60
N ASN A 38 13.63 3.24 -7.79
CA ASN A 38 12.30 3.60 -8.29
C ASN A 38 11.34 2.42 -8.42
N GLY A 39 11.69 1.25 -7.92
CA GLY A 39 10.91 0.02 -8.00
C GLY A 39 10.36 -0.45 -6.67
N ALA A 40 9.17 -1.01 -6.67
CA ALA A 40 8.57 -1.66 -5.50
C ALA A 40 9.36 -2.92 -5.11
N GLY A 41 9.25 -3.34 -3.85
CA GLY A 41 9.73 -4.67 -3.45
C GLY A 41 9.01 -5.75 -4.24
N ILE A 42 7.68 -5.70 -4.26
CA ILE A 42 6.79 -6.55 -5.06
C ILE A 42 5.80 -5.65 -5.78
N GLY A 43 5.76 -5.71 -7.11
CA GLY A 43 4.82 -4.94 -7.91
C GLY A 43 5.42 -4.20 -9.10
N GLY A 44 5.24 -2.88 -9.16
CA GLY A 44 5.65 -2.04 -10.28
C GLY A 44 7.09 -1.55 -10.20
N GLY A 45 7.75 -1.41 -11.36
CA GLY A 45 8.94 -0.60 -11.54
C GLY A 45 8.60 0.88 -11.69
N ARG A 46 9.56 1.70 -12.15
CA ARG A 46 9.32 3.13 -12.42
C ARG A 46 8.15 3.32 -13.39
N ALA A 47 7.24 4.22 -13.07
CA ALA A 47 5.97 4.45 -13.76
C ALA A 47 5.03 3.23 -13.80
N GLY A 48 5.35 2.18 -13.04
CA GLY A 48 4.54 0.96 -12.95
C GLY A 48 3.68 0.92 -11.70
N SER A 49 2.38 0.70 -11.87
CA SER A 49 1.49 0.33 -10.77
C SER A 49 1.68 -1.14 -10.41
N GLY A 50 1.28 -1.52 -9.19
CA GLY A 50 1.22 -2.93 -8.82
C GLY A 50 0.21 -3.68 -9.70
N GLY A 51 0.53 -4.91 -10.07
CA GLY A 51 -0.41 -5.82 -10.74
C GLY A 51 -1.36 -6.48 -9.75
N ASN A 52 -1.96 -7.60 -10.16
CA ASN A 52 -2.73 -8.43 -9.23
C ASN A 52 -1.78 -9.27 -8.37
N ILE A 53 -1.80 -9.03 -7.08
CA ILE A 53 -0.91 -9.68 -6.10
C ILE A 53 -1.77 -10.44 -5.10
N THR A 54 -1.53 -11.74 -4.94
CA THR A 54 -2.20 -12.55 -3.93
C THR A 54 -1.17 -13.21 -3.02
N ILE A 55 -1.29 -13.01 -1.71
CA ILE A 55 -0.44 -13.65 -0.70
C ILE A 55 -1.34 -14.53 0.17
N LEU A 56 -1.13 -15.85 0.06
CA LEU A 56 -1.93 -16.85 0.76
C LEU A 56 -1.27 -17.37 2.03
N SER A 57 0.07 -17.43 2.05
CA SER A 57 0.81 -18.03 3.16
C SER A 57 2.31 -17.73 3.07
N GLY A 58 3.05 -18.13 4.12
CA GLY A 58 4.50 -17.97 4.21
C GLY A 58 4.91 -16.65 4.84
N THR A 59 6.20 -16.36 4.82
CA THR A 59 6.77 -15.08 5.28
C THR A 59 7.20 -14.26 4.08
N VAL A 60 6.69 -13.05 3.94
CA VAL A 60 7.02 -12.13 2.85
C VAL A 60 7.65 -10.87 3.43
N ASN A 61 8.87 -10.57 3.00
CA ASN A 61 9.60 -9.35 3.33
C ASN A 61 9.78 -8.56 2.04
N ALA A 62 9.00 -7.49 1.88
CA ALA A 62 9.04 -6.65 0.69
C ALA A 62 9.53 -5.24 1.06
N ARG A 63 10.59 -4.79 0.38
CA ARG A 63 11.17 -3.46 0.58
C ARG A 63 11.19 -2.70 -0.73
N GLY A 64 10.53 -1.55 -0.76
CA GLY A 64 10.61 -0.61 -1.87
C GLY A 64 11.92 0.15 -1.88
N GLY A 65 12.34 0.58 -3.07
CA GLY A 65 13.40 1.56 -3.20
C GLY A 65 12.94 2.94 -2.72
N GLU A 66 13.83 3.93 -2.77
CA GLU A 66 13.61 5.27 -2.21
C GLU A 66 12.25 5.88 -2.55
N ASN A 67 11.81 5.73 -3.79
CA ASN A 67 10.60 6.34 -4.34
C ASN A 67 9.42 5.37 -4.51
N ALA A 68 9.45 4.19 -3.92
CA ALA A 68 8.52 3.13 -4.25
C ALA A 68 7.94 2.43 -3.02
N ALA A 69 6.81 1.77 -3.21
CA ALA A 69 6.15 0.99 -2.18
C ALA A 69 6.91 -0.30 -1.83
N GLY A 70 6.70 -0.82 -0.63
CA GLY A 70 7.11 -2.18 -0.28
C GLY A 70 6.39 -3.19 -1.16
N ILE A 71 5.04 -3.13 -1.18
CA ILE A 71 4.18 -3.90 -2.07
C ILE A 71 3.26 -2.92 -2.81
N GLY A 72 3.30 -2.92 -4.14
CA GLY A 72 2.44 -2.08 -4.96
C GLY A 72 3.16 -1.28 -6.04
N GLY A 73 3.03 0.05 -6.04
CA GLY A 73 3.54 0.93 -7.08
C GLY A 73 5.02 1.27 -6.94
N GLY A 74 5.69 1.42 -8.08
CA GLY A 74 6.97 2.09 -8.17
C GLY A 74 6.81 3.62 -8.23
N TYR A 75 7.87 4.33 -8.51
CA TYR A 75 7.86 5.79 -8.69
C TYR A 75 6.84 6.19 -9.76
N TYR A 76 5.91 7.09 -9.49
CA TYR A 76 4.71 7.43 -10.28
C TYR A 76 3.68 6.28 -10.41
N GLY A 77 3.80 5.20 -9.67
CA GLY A 77 2.88 4.07 -9.76
C GLY A 77 1.90 4.00 -8.59
N ASN A 78 0.64 3.69 -8.88
CA ASN A 78 -0.37 3.39 -7.88
C ASN A 78 -0.13 2.01 -7.24
N GLY A 79 -0.71 1.78 -6.06
CA GLY A 79 -0.61 0.50 -5.36
C GLY A 79 -1.11 -0.68 -6.17
N THR A 80 -2.22 -0.49 -6.88
CA THR A 80 -2.71 -1.43 -7.88
C THR A 80 -2.83 -0.75 -9.25
N ALA A 81 -2.85 -1.53 -10.31
CA ALA A 81 -3.34 -1.03 -11.59
C ALA A 81 -4.85 -0.73 -11.50
N ALA A 82 -5.42 -0.09 -12.52
CA ALA A 82 -6.87 0.11 -12.58
C ALA A 82 -7.60 -1.24 -12.57
N ASN A 83 -8.60 -1.39 -11.70
CA ASN A 83 -9.31 -2.65 -11.40
C ASN A 83 -8.39 -3.78 -10.88
N GLY A 84 -7.16 -3.48 -10.48
CA GLY A 84 -6.22 -4.45 -9.93
C GLY A 84 -6.48 -4.75 -8.45
N ILE A 85 -5.96 -5.87 -7.96
CA ILE A 85 -6.19 -6.33 -6.58
C ILE A 85 -4.87 -6.73 -5.92
N ILE A 86 -4.62 -6.18 -4.73
CA ILE A 86 -3.66 -6.75 -3.78
C ILE A 86 -4.49 -7.45 -2.71
N CYS A 87 -4.40 -8.77 -2.62
CA CYS A 87 -5.10 -9.59 -1.63
C CYS A 87 -4.07 -10.30 -0.73
N ILE A 88 -4.20 -10.12 0.57
CA ILE A 88 -3.38 -10.80 1.59
C ILE A 88 -4.34 -11.53 2.51
N SER A 89 -4.50 -12.84 2.30
CA SER A 89 -5.45 -13.66 3.06
C SER A 89 -4.78 -14.55 4.11
N GLY A 90 -3.46 -14.57 4.17
CA GLY A 90 -2.72 -15.31 5.18
C GLY A 90 -1.22 -15.03 5.15
N GLY A 91 -0.49 -15.73 6.02
CA GLY A 91 0.94 -15.56 6.19
C GLY A 91 1.35 -14.35 7.03
N ARG A 92 2.66 -14.16 7.13
CA ARG A 92 3.27 -12.98 7.79
C ARG A 92 3.89 -12.08 6.72
N VAL A 93 3.41 -10.87 6.62
CA VAL A 93 3.85 -9.90 5.61
C VAL A 93 4.48 -8.70 6.30
N MET A 94 5.72 -8.39 5.96
CA MET A 94 6.41 -7.16 6.33
C MET A 94 6.68 -6.37 5.05
N ALA A 95 5.99 -5.27 4.88
CA ALA A 95 6.10 -4.39 3.73
C ALA A 95 6.62 -3.02 4.16
N THR A 96 7.78 -2.62 3.66
CA THR A 96 8.42 -1.35 3.99
C THR A 96 8.57 -0.51 2.72
N GLY A 97 7.95 0.65 2.69
CA GLY A 97 8.16 1.64 1.63
C GLY A 97 9.52 2.32 1.74
N GLY A 98 10.01 2.82 0.63
CA GLY A 98 11.13 3.76 0.64
C GLY A 98 10.70 5.12 1.18
N SER A 99 11.61 6.10 1.23
CA SER A 99 11.37 7.41 1.86
C SER A 99 10.07 8.08 1.44
N PHE A 100 9.66 7.90 0.19
CA PHE A 100 8.46 8.52 -0.39
C PHE A 100 7.34 7.53 -0.73
N GLY A 101 7.55 6.22 -0.57
CA GLY A 101 6.59 5.18 -0.89
C GLY A 101 5.78 4.71 0.31
N ALA A 102 4.62 4.14 0.05
CA ALA A 102 3.81 3.46 1.06
C ALA A 102 4.43 2.10 1.45
N GLY A 103 4.07 1.59 2.63
CA GLY A 103 4.37 0.19 2.97
C GLY A 103 3.66 -0.76 2.01
N ILE A 104 2.33 -0.65 1.92
CA ILE A 104 1.49 -1.31 0.93
C ILE A 104 0.68 -0.24 0.22
N GLY A 105 0.85 -0.11 -1.10
CA GLY A 105 0.11 0.87 -1.88
C GLY A 105 0.94 1.64 -2.89
N GLY A 106 0.79 2.96 -2.95
CA GLY A 106 1.40 3.81 -3.96
C GLY A 106 2.89 4.08 -3.76
N GLY A 107 3.59 4.32 -4.86
CA GLY A 107 4.92 4.92 -4.86
C GLY A 107 4.86 6.44 -4.72
N ALA A 108 6.00 7.11 -4.80
CA ALA A 108 6.11 8.56 -4.73
C ALA A 108 5.46 9.26 -5.93
N GLU A 109 5.20 10.56 -5.78
CA GLU A 109 4.69 11.46 -6.81
C GLU A 109 3.34 11.01 -7.40
N LEU A 110 2.28 11.27 -6.64
CA LEU A 110 0.89 10.95 -7.01
C LEU A 110 0.57 9.43 -7.07
N GLY A 111 1.37 8.59 -6.45
CA GLY A 111 1.06 7.17 -6.34
C GLY A 111 -0.05 6.92 -5.31
N ASP A 112 -1.30 6.81 -5.76
CA ASP A 112 -2.44 6.49 -4.90
C ASP A 112 -2.32 5.09 -4.30
N GLY A 113 -2.98 4.84 -3.16
CA GLY A 113 -3.00 3.54 -2.50
C GLY A 113 -3.55 2.43 -3.39
N THR A 114 -4.53 2.77 -4.23
CA THR A 114 -5.03 1.90 -5.28
C THR A 114 -5.10 2.65 -6.60
N GLY A 115 -5.08 1.93 -7.73
CA GLY A 115 -5.52 2.49 -9.00
C GLY A 115 -7.04 2.70 -9.00
N ARG A 116 -7.57 3.28 -10.07
CA ARG A 116 -9.01 3.49 -10.25
C ARG A 116 -9.77 2.16 -10.12
N ASN A 117 -10.77 2.12 -9.24
CA ASN A 117 -11.53 0.92 -8.88
C ASN A 117 -10.65 -0.26 -8.40
N GLY A 118 -9.40 0.00 -8.04
CA GLY A 118 -8.50 -1.03 -7.54
C GLY A 118 -8.77 -1.34 -6.07
N GLN A 119 -8.28 -2.48 -5.58
CA GLN A 119 -8.54 -2.93 -4.23
C GLN A 119 -7.26 -3.38 -3.51
N ILE A 120 -7.16 -3.04 -2.23
CA ILE A 120 -6.25 -3.67 -1.27
C ILE A 120 -7.13 -4.39 -0.27
N ILE A 121 -6.99 -5.72 -0.17
CA ILE A 121 -7.77 -6.57 0.72
C ILE A 121 -6.80 -7.29 1.66
N ILE A 122 -6.99 -7.12 2.95
CA ILE A 122 -6.25 -7.86 3.98
C ILE A 122 -7.29 -8.58 4.82
N GLU A 123 -7.27 -9.91 4.78
CA GLU A 123 -8.33 -10.73 5.35
C GLU A 123 -7.81 -12.05 5.93
N GLY A 124 -8.72 -12.91 6.30
CA GLY A 124 -8.40 -14.23 6.83
C GLY A 124 -7.61 -14.13 8.15
N ASN A 125 -6.53 -14.87 8.26
CA ASN A 125 -5.63 -14.86 9.42
C ASN A 125 -4.28 -14.18 9.11
N ALA A 126 -4.24 -13.27 8.16
CA ALA A 126 -3.03 -12.56 7.77
C ALA A 126 -2.45 -11.73 8.94
N ILE A 127 -1.13 -11.76 9.08
CA ILE A 127 -0.38 -10.92 10.01
C ILE A 127 0.44 -9.94 9.18
N VAL A 128 0.04 -8.68 9.15
CA VAL A 128 0.61 -7.67 8.27
C VAL A 128 1.23 -6.53 9.07
N THR A 129 2.48 -6.23 8.77
CA THR A 129 3.13 -4.99 9.22
C THR A 129 3.52 -4.19 7.98
N ALA A 130 2.84 -3.08 7.78
CA ALA A 130 3.07 -2.15 6.70
C ALA A 130 3.66 -0.85 7.25
N THR A 131 4.85 -0.49 6.81
CA THR A 131 5.54 0.72 7.25
C THR A 131 5.81 1.61 6.04
N GLY A 132 5.18 2.77 6.00
CA GLY A 132 5.48 3.80 5.03
C GLY A 132 6.85 4.43 5.28
N GLY A 133 7.43 5.00 4.27
CA GLY A 133 8.61 5.83 4.42
C GLY A 133 8.30 7.15 5.14
N SER A 134 9.24 8.10 5.10
CA SER A 134 9.07 9.40 5.78
C SER A 134 7.82 10.16 5.32
N HIS A 135 7.41 9.96 4.06
CA HIS A 135 6.30 10.67 3.42
C HIS A 135 5.14 9.77 2.96
N GLY A 136 5.33 8.46 2.91
CA GLY A 136 4.30 7.50 2.50
C GLY A 136 3.39 7.07 3.65
N ALA A 137 2.21 6.56 3.33
CA ALA A 137 1.32 5.92 4.28
C ALA A 137 1.82 4.51 4.66
N GLY A 138 1.39 3.99 5.80
CA GLY A 138 1.58 2.57 6.11
C GLY A 138 0.87 1.70 5.06
N ILE A 139 -0.44 1.91 4.90
CA ILE A 139 -1.26 1.32 3.83
C ILE A 139 -1.98 2.46 3.12
N GLY A 140 -1.75 2.60 1.82
CA GLY A 140 -2.40 3.64 1.03
C GLY A 140 -1.46 4.42 0.12
N GLY A 141 -1.56 5.74 0.08
CA GLY A 141 -0.80 6.58 -0.84
C GLY A 141 0.68 6.73 -0.51
N GLY A 142 1.50 6.88 -1.52
CA GLY A 142 2.85 7.41 -1.38
C GLY A 142 2.84 8.94 -1.21
N ASN A 143 4.01 9.58 -1.26
CA ASN A 143 4.09 11.05 -1.18
C ASN A 143 3.22 11.69 -2.29
N ASP A 144 2.44 12.70 -1.94
CA ASP A 144 1.46 13.36 -2.80
C ASP A 144 0.38 12.42 -3.40
N GLY A 145 0.22 11.21 -2.85
CA GLY A 145 -0.79 10.23 -3.25
C GLY A 145 -1.96 10.12 -2.28
N ASN A 146 -3.18 9.93 -2.81
CA ASN A 146 -4.37 9.68 -2.02
C ASN A 146 -4.33 8.29 -1.35
N GLY A 147 -5.14 8.07 -0.33
CA GLY A 147 -5.27 6.76 0.32
C GLY A 147 -5.83 5.70 -0.62
N THR A 148 -6.80 6.08 -1.44
CA THR A 148 -7.31 5.27 -2.56
C THR A 148 -7.38 6.12 -3.82
N GLY A 149 -7.30 5.49 -4.98
CA GLY A 149 -7.69 6.12 -6.24
C GLY A 149 -9.22 6.18 -6.37
N MET A 150 -9.73 6.83 -7.41
CA MET A 150 -11.16 7.01 -7.67
C MET A 150 -11.90 5.66 -7.71
N GLY A 151 -12.92 5.51 -6.85
CA GLY A 151 -13.67 4.27 -6.68
C GLY A 151 -12.85 3.11 -6.10
N GLY A 152 -11.63 3.37 -5.65
CA GLY A 152 -10.76 2.35 -5.06
C GLY A 152 -11.13 2.01 -3.62
N LYS A 153 -10.72 0.82 -3.16
CA LYS A 153 -11.11 0.31 -1.84
C LYS A 153 -9.94 -0.32 -1.09
N ILE A 154 -9.85 0.01 0.21
CA ILE A 154 -9.01 -0.71 1.17
C ILE A 154 -9.95 -1.44 2.13
N THR A 155 -9.85 -2.77 2.18
CA THR A 155 -10.66 -3.60 3.08
C THR A 155 -9.77 -4.37 4.04
N LEU A 156 -10.06 -4.26 5.33
CA LEU A 156 -9.46 -5.07 6.39
C LEU A 156 -10.58 -5.89 7.01
N ASP A 157 -10.46 -7.23 6.97
CA ASP A 157 -11.55 -8.13 7.37
C ASP A 157 -11.04 -9.44 8.01
N GLY A 158 -11.96 -10.26 8.43
CA GLY A 158 -11.69 -11.58 9.01
C GLY A 158 -11.11 -11.50 10.42
N THR A 159 -10.03 -12.23 10.67
CA THR A 159 -9.27 -12.23 11.93
C THR A 159 -7.85 -11.71 11.74
N ALA A 160 -7.63 -10.93 10.69
CA ALA A 160 -6.32 -10.38 10.37
C ALA A 160 -5.78 -9.48 11.49
N ASN A 161 -4.45 -9.47 11.65
CA ASN A 161 -3.75 -8.57 12.55
C ASN A 161 -2.92 -7.60 11.70
N VAL A 162 -3.31 -6.34 11.69
CA VAL A 162 -2.75 -5.31 10.82
C VAL A 162 -2.11 -4.20 11.63
N THR A 163 -0.82 -3.99 11.43
CA THR A 163 -0.08 -2.83 11.95
C THR A 163 0.34 -1.97 10.77
N ALA A 164 -0.17 -0.74 10.74
CA ALA A 164 0.13 0.23 9.70
C ALA A 164 0.78 1.47 10.32
N ASN A 165 2.06 1.68 10.03
CA ASN A 165 2.87 2.76 10.59
C ASN A 165 3.27 3.76 9.52
N ALA A 166 3.26 5.04 9.88
CA ALA A 166 3.76 6.12 9.05
C ALA A 166 4.44 7.21 9.91
N THR A 167 5.27 8.02 9.29
CA THR A 167 5.85 9.22 9.92
C THR A 167 5.01 10.45 9.58
N SER A 168 4.96 10.83 8.33
CA SER A 168 4.18 11.99 7.88
C SER A 168 2.93 11.62 7.08
N GLY A 169 2.87 10.46 6.43
CA GLY A 169 1.66 9.90 5.86
C GLY A 169 0.67 9.46 6.93
N ALA A 170 -0.51 9.03 6.55
CA ALA A 170 -1.44 8.36 7.44
C ALA A 170 -0.98 6.92 7.74
N GLY A 171 -1.37 6.36 8.87
CA GLY A 171 -1.22 4.92 9.10
C GLY A 171 -1.93 4.14 7.99
N ILE A 172 -3.23 4.43 7.79
CA ILE A 172 -4.03 3.95 6.66
C ILE A 172 -4.66 5.16 5.98
N GLY A 173 -4.35 5.38 4.70
CA GLY A 173 -4.88 6.52 3.98
C GLY A 173 -3.85 7.20 3.08
N SER A 174 -3.83 8.53 3.03
CA SER A 174 -2.95 9.26 2.12
C SER A 174 -1.52 9.38 2.64
N GLY A 175 -0.58 9.58 1.72
CA GLY A 175 0.76 10.04 2.06
C GLY A 175 0.78 11.47 2.59
N SER A 176 1.94 12.02 2.91
CA SER A 176 2.10 13.45 3.19
C SER A 176 2.16 14.24 1.89
N THR A 177 1.89 15.53 1.97
CA THR A 177 1.67 16.31 0.74
C THR A 177 2.07 17.77 0.82
N ASN A 178 2.47 18.30 -0.36
CA ASN A 178 2.45 19.72 -0.69
C ASN A 178 1.23 20.11 -1.55
N ARG A 179 0.33 19.19 -1.84
CA ARG A 179 -0.83 19.36 -2.73
C ARG A 179 -2.12 19.07 -1.96
N ARG A 180 -3.26 19.21 -2.62
CA ARG A 180 -4.55 18.75 -2.08
C ARG A 180 -4.65 17.25 -2.31
N ILE A 181 -4.73 16.49 -1.24
CA ILE A 181 -4.91 15.04 -1.27
C ILE A 181 -5.97 14.58 -0.26
N TYR A 182 -6.42 13.34 -0.40
CA TYR A 182 -7.52 12.79 0.36
C TYR A 182 -7.15 11.41 0.96
N GLY A 183 -7.69 11.10 2.13
CA GLY A 183 -7.60 9.76 2.72
C GLY A 183 -8.24 8.70 1.82
N THR A 184 -9.36 9.06 1.19
CA THR A 184 -9.93 8.37 0.03
C THR A 184 -10.20 9.39 -1.07
N ASP A 185 -10.12 9.00 -2.34
CA ASP A 185 -10.53 9.85 -3.45
C ASP A 185 -12.04 9.69 -3.74
N GLN A 186 -12.53 10.25 -4.84
CA GLN A 186 -13.95 10.22 -5.20
C GLN A 186 -14.53 8.80 -5.16
N SER A 187 -15.59 8.61 -4.39
CA SER A 187 -16.23 7.31 -4.16
C SER A 187 -15.27 6.21 -3.67
N GLY A 188 -14.11 6.57 -3.15
CA GLY A 188 -13.16 5.63 -2.57
C GLY A 188 -13.57 5.24 -1.14
N GLU A 189 -13.15 4.07 -0.69
CA GLU A 189 -13.55 3.53 0.61
C GLU A 189 -12.38 2.93 1.38
N VAL A 190 -12.36 3.16 2.70
CA VAL A 190 -11.63 2.35 3.67
C VAL A 190 -12.67 1.64 4.55
N LEU A 191 -12.73 0.32 4.45
CA LEU A 191 -13.64 -0.53 5.22
C LEU A 191 -12.84 -1.40 6.19
N ILE A 192 -13.19 -1.32 7.46
CA ILE A 192 -12.65 -2.18 8.53
C ILE A 192 -13.84 -2.93 9.13
N THR A 193 -13.85 -4.25 9.01
CA THR A 193 -14.98 -5.09 9.42
C THR A 193 -14.51 -6.45 9.95
N GLY A 194 -15.40 -7.23 10.52
CA GLY A 194 -15.07 -8.53 11.11
C GLY A 194 -14.35 -8.42 12.45
N ASN A 195 -13.60 -9.44 12.82
CA ASN A 195 -12.83 -9.51 14.08
C ASN A 195 -11.36 -9.09 13.87
N VAL A 196 -11.11 -8.18 12.95
CA VAL A 196 -9.76 -7.71 12.63
C VAL A 196 -9.17 -6.87 13.77
N THR A 197 -7.89 -7.07 14.06
CA THR A 197 -7.15 -6.20 14.97
C THR A 197 -6.33 -5.21 14.13
N VAL A 198 -6.59 -3.91 14.29
CA VAL A 198 -5.92 -2.86 13.52
C VAL A 198 -5.20 -1.89 14.45
N GLN A 199 -3.91 -1.69 14.21
CA GLN A 199 -3.12 -0.61 14.79
C GLN A 199 -2.64 0.30 13.66
N ALA A 200 -3.31 1.41 13.46
CA ALA A 200 -2.94 2.42 12.49
C ALA A 200 -2.34 3.64 13.21
N ARG A 201 -1.07 3.96 12.94
CA ARG A 201 -0.31 5.01 13.62
C ARG A 201 0.39 5.92 12.64
N SER A 202 0.42 7.20 12.97
CA SER A 202 1.26 8.20 12.32
C SER A 202 1.84 9.13 13.37
N GLU A 203 3.05 9.62 13.14
CA GLU A 203 3.66 10.63 14.02
C GLU A 203 3.08 12.04 13.76
N SER A 204 2.72 12.35 12.52
CA SER A 204 2.29 13.69 12.12
C SER A 204 1.00 13.73 11.30
N GLY A 205 0.54 12.61 10.78
CA GLY A 205 -0.73 12.45 10.05
C GLY A 205 -1.80 11.80 10.92
N ALA A 206 -2.90 11.41 10.30
CA ALA A 206 -3.95 10.64 10.96
C ALA A 206 -3.56 9.17 11.12
N GLY A 207 -4.08 8.48 12.13
CA GLY A 207 -4.03 7.02 12.18
C GLY A 207 -4.73 6.44 10.95
N ILE A 208 -5.98 6.87 10.68
CA ILE A 208 -6.74 6.54 9.46
C ILE A 208 -7.25 7.84 8.86
N GLY A 209 -6.99 8.09 7.58
CA GLY A 209 -7.43 9.29 6.87
C GLY A 209 -6.33 10.03 6.14
N GLY A 210 -6.19 11.34 6.39
CA GLY A 210 -5.21 12.20 5.72
C GLY A 210 -3.82 12.14 6.35
N GLY A 211 -2.78 12.20 5.52
CA GLY A 211 -1.41 12.43 5.97
C GLY A 211 -1.16 13.90 6.32
N LYS A 212 0.06 14.23 6.72
CA LYS A 212 0.48 15.61 7.03
C LYS A 212 0.46 16.47 5.76
N ALA A 213 -0.23 17.61 5.83
CA ALA A 213 -0.10 18.66 4.83
C ALA A 213 1.06 19.59 5.19
N MET A 214 2.00 19.79 4.27
CA MET A 214 3.13 20.72 4.45
C MET A 214 2.76 22.12 3.98
N ASN A 215 2.38 22.25 2.70
CA ASN A 215 1.91 23.52 2.10
C ASN A 215 0.55 23.37 1.41
N GLY A 216 -0.04 22.19 1.48
CA GLY A 216 -1.33 21.85 0.87
C GLY A 216 -2.40 21.60 1.92
N VAL A 217 -3.44 20.91 1.51
CA VAL A 217 -4.56 20.48 2.36
C VAL A 217 -4.73 18.98 2.25
N SER A 218 -4.80 18.30 3.40
CA SER A 218 -5.04 16.87 3.50
C SER A 218 -6.39 16.65 4.19
N TYR A 219 -7.22 15.80 3.61
CA TYR A 219 -8.55 15.47 4.11
C TYR A 219 -8.63 13.98 4.49
N GLY A 220 -9.49 13.66 5.46
CA GLY A 220 -9.79 12.26 5.82
C GLY A 220 -10.44 11.51 4.67
N THR A 221 -11.40 12.15 3.98
CA THR A 221 -12.09 11.59 2.80
C THR A 221 -12.20 12.64 1.71
N GLY A 222 -12.31 12.18 0.46
CA GLY A 222 -12.66 13.00 -0.69
C GLY A 222 -14.17 13.14 -0.86
N LYS A 223 -14.58 13.73 -2.00
CA LYS A 223 -16.01 13.80 -2.36
C LYS A 223 -16.58 12.39 -2.52
N ASP A 224 -17.68 12.11 -1.84
CA ASP A 224 -18.36 10.80 -1.84
C ASP A 224 -17.46 9.62 -1.36
N GLY A 225 -16.32 9.92 -0.73
CA GLY A 225 -15.44 8.92 -0.14
C GLY A 225 -15.86 8.57 1.30
N HIS A 226 -15.61 7.33 1.73
CA HIS A 226 -16.03 6.81 3.02
C HIS A 226 -14.91 6.14 3.82
N ILE A 227 -14.96 6.28 5.15
CA ILE A 227 -14.23 5.44 6.10
C ILE A 227 -15.28 4.80 7.00
N THR A 228 -15.38 3.47 6.94
CA THR A 228 -16.37 2.69 7.71
C THR A 228 -15.66 1.70 8.62
N ILE A 229 -16.06 1.66 9.88
CA ILE A 229 -15.54 0.73 10.91
C ILE A 229 -16.76 0.07 11.54
N ASN A 230 -16.90 -1.27 11.37
CA ASN A 230 -18.02 -2.08 11.86
C ASN A 230 -17.54 -3.11 12.87
#